data_ae4fb45b4062411ab3c36e021bbc4d50
#
_entry.id   ae4fb45b4062411ab3c36e021bbc4d50
#
_cell.length_a   1.000
_cell.length_b   1.000
_cell.length_c   1.000
_cell.angle_alpha   90.00
_cell.angle_beta   90.00
_cell.angle_gamma   90.00
#
_symmetry.space_group_name_H-M   'P 1'
#
loop_
_entity.id
_entity.type
_entity.pdbx_description
1 polymer ?
#
loop_
_entity_poly.entity_id
_entity_poly.type
_entity_poly.pdbx_seq_one_letter_code
_entity_poly.pdbx_strand_id
1 'polypeptide(L)'
;MRRSLLPALALAGAALLLAGCTSAPSAAEATTVPSSAPSSPTPTPTPTVEPRIVVSLDGIAVTDETGTRDAAFDDPDAVLDLLEETTGQLPEPEKVETLPGYDFSFVNYTWDGLWVLTDTEHERAASAAITGASVGGVPITTEEGLSVGSTRAELLDAGAWALDDAEDPATAEFLGLGGREAPGTESLSRPGSTGIVYTLFWFDGDTVKQVQVPANDYSDL
;
A
#
# COMPACT_ATOMS: atom_id res chain seq x y z
N MET A 1 0.29 0.62 -47.49
CA MET A 1 -0.83 -0.02 -48.19
C MET A 1 -1.06 -1.40 -47.61
N ARG A 2 -2.05 -1.59 -46.77
CA ARG A 2 -2.95 -2.74 -46.65
C ARG A 2 -3.94 -2.45 -45.52
N ARG A 3 -5.17 -2.21 -45.95
CA ARG A 3 -6.38 -2.12 -45.14
C ARG A 3 -6.91 -3.54 -44.89
N SER A 4 -7.48 -3.79 -43.73
CA SER A 4 -8.53 -4.81 -43.50
C SER A 4 -9.10 -4.56 -42.12
N LEU A 5 -10.26 -3.98 -41.95
CA LEU A 5 -11.61 -4.53 -41.97
C LEU A 5 -12.00 -5.15 -40.61
N LEU A 6 -12.86 -4.43 -39.91
CA LEU A 6 -13.75 -4.87 -38.81
C LEU A 6 -14.66 -6.02 -39.24
N PRO A 7 -15.24 -6.75 -38.27
CA PRO A 7 -16.70 -6.69 -38.22
C PRO A 7 -17.28 -6.43 -36.82
N ALA A 8 -18.31 -5.64 -36.81
CA ALA A 8 -19.31 -5.49 -35.78
C ALA A 8 -20.19 -6.74 -35.71
N LEU A 9 -20.58 -7.16 -34.49
CA LEU A 9 -21.73 -8.05 -34.29
C LEU A 9 -22.59 -7.51 -33.15
N ALA A 10 -23.75 -7.06 -33.50
CA ALA A 10 -24.90 -6.77 -32.63
C ALA A 10 -25.76 -8.04 -32.54
N LEU A 11 -26.47 -8.22 -31.42
CA LEU A 11 -27.80 -8.89 -31.29
C LEU A 11 -28.18 -8.87 -29.81
N ALA A 12 -29.18 -8.11 -29.36
CA ALA A 12 -30.63 -8.40 -29.32
C ALA A 12 -30.91 -9.47 -28.22
N GLY A 13 -31.48 -9.14 -27.07
CA GLY A 13 -32.90 -8.92 -26.85
C GLY A 13 -33.59 -10.13 -26.29
N ALA A 14 -34.13 -10.05 -25.04
CA ALA A 14 -35.36 -10.78 -24.66
C ALA A 14 -35.95 -10.23 -23.35
N ALA A 15 -37.06 -9.54 -23.49
CA ALA A 15 -38.01 -9.25 -22.44
C ALA A 15 -38.89 -10.46 -22.18
N LEU A 16 -39.18 -10.81 -20.93
CA LEU A 16 -40.28 -11.71 -20.59
C LEU A 16 -41.11 -11.11 -19.47
N LEU A 17 -42.26 -10.63 -19.92
CA LEU A 17 -43.42 -10.31 -19.10
C LEU A 17 -44.11 -11.62 -18.70
N LEU A 18 -44.54 -11.77 -17.48
CA LEU A 18 -45.58 -12.71 -17.09
C LEU A 18 -46.52 -12.05 -16.08
N ALA A 19 -47.70 -11.86 -16.58
CA ALA A 19 -48.88 -11.34 -15.89
C ALA A 19 -49.58 -12.44 -15.09
N GLY A 20 -50.20 -12.04 -14.00
CA GLY A 20 -51.55 -12.42 -13.64
C GLY A 20 -51.78 -13.69 -12.86
N CYS A 21 -52.41 -13.56 -11.71
CA CYS A 21 -53.73 -14.19 -11.53
C CYS A 21 -54.39 -13.65 -10.26
N THR A 22 -55.51 -13.06 -10.51
CA THR A 22 -56.59 -12.73 -9.54
C THR A 22 -57.20 -14.01 -8.99
N SER A 23 -57.53 -14.06 -7.71
CA SER A 23 -58.60 -14.86 -7.16
C SER A 23 -59.22 -14.17 -5.95
N ALA A 24 -60.53 -13.97 -6.02
CA ALA A 24 -61.37 -13.35 -5.02
C ALA A 24 -61.88 -14.38 -3.98
N PRO A 25 -62.73 -14.00 -3.03
CA PRO A 25 -62.58 -14.30 -1.62
C PRO A 25 -63.45 -15.47 -1.15
N SER A 26 -63.07 -16.11 -0.03
CA SER A 26 -63.97 -16.99 0.72
C SER A 26 -63.82 -16.75 2.20
N ALA A 27 -64.96 -16.46 2.78
CA ALA A 27 -65.51 -16.62 4.11
C ALA A 27 -64.60 -16.75 5.34
N ALA A 28 -65.01 -15.98 6.32
CA ALA A 28 -64.56 -15.90 7.69
C ALA A 28 -64.53 -17.25 8.47
N GLU A 29 -63.39 -17.51 9.11
CA GLU A 29 -63.37 -18.24 10.38
C GLU A 29 -62.47 -17.51 11.35
N ALA A 30 -63.03 -17.23 12.53
CA ALA A 30 -62.34 -16.56 13.63
C ALA A 30 -61.34 -17.54 14.24
N THR A 31 -60.05 -17.39 13.85
CA THR A 31 -58.96 -18.12 14.46
C THR A 31 -58.22 -17.18 15.39
N THR A 32 -58.17 -17.55 16.66
CA THR A 32 -57.41 -16.92 17.75
C THR A 32 -55.98 -16.62 17.26
N VAL A 33 -55.63 -15.35 17.25
CA VAL A 33 -54.27 -14.86 16.93
C VAL A 33 -53.32 -15.31 18.04
N PRO A 34 -52.32 -16.15 17.78
CA PRO A 34 -51.22 -16.34 18.73
C PRO A 34 -50.49 -15.01 18.86
N SER A 35 -50.42 -14.50 20.09
CA SER A 35 -49.63 -13.34 20.44
C SER A 35 -48.15 -13.65 20.08
N SER A 36 -47.68 -13.09 18.98
CA SER A 36 -46.28 -13.15 18.60
C SER A 36 -45.47 -12.43 19.66
N ALA A 37 -44.66 -13.16 20.42
CA ALA A 37 -43.66 -12.57 21.29
C ALA A 37 -42.74 -11.66 20.49
N PRO A 38 -42.33 -10.48 21.01
CA PRO A 38 -41.39 -9.62 20.31
C PRO A 38 -40.08 -10.38 20.10
N SER A 39 -39.68 -10.57 18.85
CA SER A 39 -38.39 -11.12 18.50
C SER A 39 -37.33 -10.16 19.03
N SER A 40 -36.50 -10.61 19.95
CA SER A 40 -35.32 -9.85 20.38
C SER A 40 -34.47 -9.55 19.14
N PRO A 41 -33.98 -8.32 18.96
CA PRO A 41 -33.09 -8.00 17.84
C PRO A 41 -31.83 -8.87 17.92
N THR A 42 -31.54 -9.60 16.86
CA THR A 42 -30.27 -10.31 16.71
C THR A 42 -29.17 -9.26 16.76
N PRO A 43 -28.13 -9.41 17.60
CA PRO A 43 -27.04 -8.44 17.62
C PRO A 43 -26.38 -8.39 16.23
N THR A 44 -26.29 -7.19 15.67
CA THR A 44 -25.53 -6.93 14.46
C THR A 44 -24.06 -7.22 14.77
N PRO A 45 -23.36 -8.07 13.99
CA PRO A 45 -21.94 -8.32 14.22
C PRO A 45 -21.19 -6.99 14.16
N THR A 46 -20.37 -6.73 15.18
CA THR A 46 -19.41 -5.61 15.16
C THR A 46 -18.41 -5.88 14.02
N PRO A 47 -18.14 -4.92 13.13
CA PRO A 47 -17.14 -5.12 12.08
C PRO A 47 -15.78 -5.38 12.73
N THR A 48 -15.16 -6.50 12.40
CA THR A 48 -13.77 -6.82 12.78
C THR A 48 -12.85 -5.97 11.90
N VAL A 49 -11.94 -5.21 12.52
CA VAL A 49 -10.91 -4.46 11.81
C VAL A 49 -9.78 -5.44 11.50
N GLU A 50 -9.51 -5.66 10.21
CA GLU A 50 -8.37 -6.47 9.79
C GLU A 50 -7.07 -5.67 10.01
N PRO A 51 -6.03 -6.26 10.63
CA PRO A 51 -4.74 -5.60 10.82
C PRO A 51 -4.12 -5.23 9.48
N ARG A 52 -3.50 -4.04 9.41
CA ARG A 52 -2.76 -3.59 8.24
C ARG A 52 -1.62 -2.65 8.63
N ILE A 53 -0.57 -2.66 7.84
CA ILE A 53 0.56 -1.74 7.91
C ILE A 53 0.46 -0.78 6.72
N VAL A 54 0.59 0.52 6.97
CA VAL A 54 0.66 1.56 5.94
C VAL A 54 1.98 2.29 6.10
N VAL A 55 2.72 2.42 5.01
CA VAL A 55 4.00 3.13 4.97
C VAL A 55 3.85 4.41 4.15
N SER A 56 4.33 5.51 4.69
CA SER A 56 4.33 6.85 4.08
C SER A 56 5.73 7.43 4.03
N LEU A 57 5.90 8.62 3.46
CA LEU A 57 7.17 9.34 3.49
C LEU A 57 7.60 9.74 4.91
N ASP A 58 6.67 9.81 5.85
CA ASP A 58 6.92 10.27 7.22
C ASP A 58 7.16 9.13 8.20
N GLY A 59 6.70 7.90 7.88
CA GLY A 59 6.83 6.77 8.82
C GLY A 59 5.92 5.59 8.49
N ILE A 60 5.66 4.80 9.52
CA ILE A 60 4.85 3.58 9.46
C ILE A 60 3.64 3.73 10.40
N ALA A 61 2.46 3.37 9.92
CA ALA A 61 1.25 3.27 10.71
C ALA A 61 0.71 1.84 10.71
N VAL A 62 0.27 1.36 11.87
CA VAL A 62 -0.38 0.06 12.05
C VAL A 62 -1.80 0.29 12.54
N THR A 63 -2.77 -0.26 11.84
CA THR A 63 -4.18 -0.26 12.26
C THR A 63 -4.60 -1.68 12.60
N ASP A 64 -5.23 -1.87 13.75
CA ASP A 64 -5.77 -3.14 14.22
C ASP A 64 -7.08 -2.90 15.01
N GLU A 65 -7.57 -3.91 15.73
CA GLU A 65 -8.78 -3.83 16.58
C GLU A 65 -8.65 -2.81 17.73
N THR A 66 -7.42 -2.45 18.12
CA THR A 66 -7.15 -1.50 19.21
C THR A 66 -7.10 -0.06 18.72
N GLY A 67 -6.99 0.16 17.40
CA GLY A 67 -6.92 1.48 16.76
C GLY A 67 -5.73 1.62 15.82
N THR A 68 -5.32 2.86 15.57
CA THR A 68 -4.13 3.17 14.76
C THR A 68 -3.01 3.67 15.66
N ARG A 69 -1.80 3.13 15.47
CA ARG A 69 -0.54 3.56 16.08
C ARG A 69 0.41 3.92 14.94
N ASP A 70 1.23 4.92 15.13
CA ASP A 70 2.19 5.40 14.14
C ASP A 70 3.56 5.64 14.77
N ALA A 71 4.59 5.51 13.94
CA ALA A 71 5.98 5.80 14.28
C ALA A 71 6.63 6.51 13.10
N ALA A 72 7.28 7.64 13.38
CA ALA A 72 7.94 8.45 12.36
C ALA A 72 9.35 7.92 12.06
N PHE A 73 9.82 8.07 10.83
CA PHE A 73 11.17 7.62 10.45
C PHE A 73 12.30 8.40 11.13
N ASP A 74 12.04 9.59 11.64
CA ASP A 74 13.00 10.36 12.44
C ASP A 74 13.14 9.85 13.89
N ASP A 75 12.33 8.85 14.28
CA ASP A 75 12.46 8.09 15.52
C ASP A 75 12.59 6.59 15.20
N PRO A 76 13.79 6.11 14.84
CA PRO A 76 14.00 4.71 14.47
C PRO A 76 13.61 3.71 15.56
N ASP A 77 13.82 4.05 16.83
CA ASP A 77 13.45 3.16 17.95
C ASP A 77 11.93 2.96 17.98
N ALA A 78 11.15 4.01 17.82
CA ALA A 78 9.69 3.91 17.76
C ALA A 78 9.20 3.06 16.55
N VAL A 79 9.89 3.16 15.39
CA VAL A 79 9.60 2.32 14.21
C VAL A 79 9.87 0.85 14.52
N LEU A 80 11.02 0.53 15.13
CA LEU A 80 11.41 -0.84 15.47
C LEU A 80 10.46 -1.44 16.53
N ASP A 81 10.14 -0.68 17.59
CA ASP A 81 9.21 -1.08 18.65
C ASP A 81 7.81 -1.38 18.07
N LEU A 82 7.29 -0.50 17.19
CA LEU A 82 6.00 -0.68 16.55
C LEU A 82 5.96 -1.96 15.69
N LEU A 83 7.04 -2.24 14.95
CA LEU A 83 7.16 -3.44 14.12
C LEU A 83 7.34 -4.70 14.98
N GLU A 84 8.10 -4.64 16.09
CA GLU A 84 8.22 -5.74 17.03
C GLU A 84 6.86 -6.10 17.65
N GLU A 85 6.11 -5.11 18.13
CA GLU A 85 4.77 -5.30 18.68
C GLU A 85 3.81 -5.91 17.64
N THR A 86 3.93 -5.49 16.38
CA THR A 86 3.02 -5.92 15.30
C THR A 86 3.34 -7.32 14.80
N THR A 87 4.64 -7.68 14.70
CA THR A 87 5.10 -8.95 14.13
C THR A 87 5.41 -10.01 15.20
N GLY A 88 5.54 -9.57 16.45
CA GLY A 88 5.93 -10.43 17.58
C GLY A 88 7.41 -10.71 17.67
N GLN A 89 8.25 -10.07 16.86
CA GLN A 89 9.70 -10.24 16.90
C GLN A 89 10.45 -9.01 16.37
N LEU A 90 11.61 -8.73 16.96
CA LEU A 90 12.62 -7.83 16.42
C LEU A 90 13.76 -8.68 15.85
N PRO A 91 14.07 -8.60 14.53
CA PRO A 91 15.23 -9.29 13.96
C PRO A 91 16.54 -8.79 14.55
N GLU A 92 17.55 -9.65 14.55
CA GLU A 92 18.93 -9.21 14.89
C GLU A 92 19.43 -8.24 13.78
N PRO A 93 20.04 -7.10 14.17
CA PRO A 93 20.56 -6.14 13.22
C PRO A 93 21.77 -6.70 12.44
N GLU A 94 21.73 -6.56 11.13
CA GLU A 94 22.84 -6.92 10.25
C GLU A 94 23.58 -5.66 9.80
N LYS A 95 24.91 -5.63 9.99
CA LYS A 95 25.73 -4.52 9.51
C LYS A 95 25.74 -4.47 8.00
N VAL A 96 25.47 -3.28 7.46
CA VAL A 96 25.62 -3.01 6.03
C VAL A 96 27.09 -2.74 5.74
N GLU A 97 27.69 -3.47 4.78
CA GLU A 97 29.04 -3.20 4.32
C GLU A 97 29.08 -1.86 3.57
N THR A 98 29.89 -0.96 4.06
CA THR A 98 30.09 0.35 3.45
C THR A 98 31.16 0.29 2.37
N LEU A 99 31.06 1.20 1.38
CA LEU A 99 32.09 1.35 0.37
C LEU A 99 33.41 1.84 0.99
N PRO A 100 34.58 1.40 0.48
CA PRO A 100 35.86 1.86 0.99
C PRO A 100 35.97 3.40 0.93
N GLY A 101 36.31 4.01 2.08
CA GLY A 101 36.44 5.46 2.21
C GLY A 101 35.22 6.19 2.77
N TYR A 102 34.14 5.47 3.03
CA TYR A 102 32.97 5.97 3.76
C TYR A 102 32.91 5.32 5.14
N ASP A 103 32.74 6.14 6.18
CA ASP A 103 32.69 5.70 7.58
C ASP A 103 31.25 5.76 8.10
N PHE A 104 30.34 5.02 7.42
CA PHE A 104 28.96 4.90 7.85
C PHE A 104 28.75 3.58 8.57
N SER A 105 28.01 3.63 9.67
CA SER A 105 27.67 2.46 10.48
C SER A 105 26.17 2.18 10.35
N PHE A 106 25.75 1.72 9.18
CA PHE A 106 24.35 1.33 8.97
C PHE A 106 24.10 -0.11 9.42
N VAL A 107 22.90 -0.33 9.91
CA VAL A 107 22.34 -1.65 10.23
C VAL A 107 21.00 -1.85 9.56
N ASN A 108 20.73 -3.08 9.22
CA ASN A 108 19.51 -3.50 8.57
C ASN A 108 18.78 -4.51 9.48
N TYR A 109 17.50 -4.26 9.75
CA TYR A 109 16.58 -5.18 10.41
C TYR A 109 15.69 -5.81 9.36
N THR A 110 15.76 -7.14 9.19
CA THR A 110 15.11 -7.83 8.09
C THR A 110 14.02 -8.78 8.58
N TRP A 111 12.76 -8.46 8.28
CA TRP A 111 11.62 -9.37 8.37
C TRP A 111 11.35 -10.04 7.02
N ASP A 112 10.54 -11.09 7.02
CA ASP A 112 9.98 -11.60 5.76
C ASP A 112 8.99 -10.58 5.17
N GLY A 113 9.38 -9.96 4.05
CA GLY A 113 8.61 -8.94 3.35
C GLY A 113 8.91 -7.47 3.66
N LEU A 114 9.81 -7.19 4.61
CA LEU A 114 10.21 -5.82 4.96
C LEU A 114 11.65 -5.80 5.48
N TRP A 115 12.41 -4.76 5.16
CA TRP A 115 13.57 -4.40 5.94
C TRP A 115 13.55 -2.90 6.29
N VAL A 116 14.18 -2.57 7.41
CA VAL A 116 14.35 -1.21 7.92
C VAL A 116 15.84 -0.95 8.07
N LEU A 117 16.30 0.12 7.43
CA LEU A 117 17.68 0.61 7.50
C LEU A 117 17.73 1.80 8.46
N THR A 118 18.70 1.79 9.38
CA THR A 118 19.07 2.93 10.23
C THR A 118 20.56 2.88 10.52
N ASP A 119 21.11 3.88 11.20
CA ASP A 119 22.49 3.78 11.69
C ASP A 119 22.56 3.02 13.02
N THR A 120 23.78 2.63 13.45
CA THR A 120 23.97 1.84 14.68
C THR A 120 23.63 2.58 15.96
N GLU A 121 23.60 3.89 15.94
CA GLU A 121 23.28 4.74 17.10
C GLU A 121 21.81 5.21 17.08
N HIS A 122 21.06 4.88 16.00
CA HIS A 122 19.68 5.33 15.75
C HIS A 122 19.51 6.85 15.79
N GLU A 123 20.57 7.59 15.41
CA GLU A 123 20.56 9.06 15.36
C GLU A 123 20.08 9.62 14.01
N ARG A 124 20.10 8.78 12.96
CA ARG A 124 19.63 9.12 11.62
C ARG A 124 18.24 8.55 11.38
N ALA A 125 17.43 9.28 10.62
CA ALA A 125 16.13 8.81 10.21
C ALA A 125 16.22 7.42 9.55
N ALA A 126 15.28 6.54 9.89
CA ALA A 126 15.17 5.25 9.27
C ALA A 126 14.61 5.36 7.84
N SER A 127 14.82 4.31 7.07
CA SER A 127 14.12 4.06 5.81
C SER A 127 13.65 2.61 5.77
N ALA A 128 12.61 2.35 4.99
CA ALA A 128 12.03 1.02 4.85
C ALA A 128 12.04 0.57 3.40
N ALA A 129 12.23 -0.74 3.18
CA ALA A 129 11.92 -1.34 1.88
C ALA A 129 10.99 -2.52 2.05
N ILE A 130 9.85 -2.43 1.38
CA ILE A 130 8.84 -3.47 1.30
C ILE A 130 9.24 -4.43 0.18
N THR A 131 9.46 -5.70 0.52
CA THR A 131 9.87 -6.76 -0.42
C THR A 131 8.83 -7.87 -0.53
N GLY A 132 7.74 -7.78 0.23
CA GLY A 132 6.61 -8.71 0.21
C GLY A 132 5.28 -7.99 0.40
N ALA A 133 4.17 -8.67 0.12
CA ALA A 133 2.83 -8.12 0.30
C ALA A 133 2.35 -8.08 1.75
N SER A 134 3.11 -8.69 2.68
CA SER A 134 2.81 -8.74 4.11
C SER A 134 4.09 -8.88 4.93
N VAL A 135 3.99 -8.52 6.22
CA VAL A 135 5.05 -8.67 7.22
C VAL A 135 4.44 -9.33 8.44
N GLY A 136 5.01 -10.46 8.88
CA GLY A 136 4.42 -11.25 9.98
C GLY A 136 2.97 -11.70 9.73
N GLY A 137 2.56 -11.81 8.47
CA GLY A 137 1.19 -12.13 8.07
C GLY A 137 0.25 -10.92 8.02
N VAL A 138 0.71 -9.71 8.37
CA VAL A 138 -0.05 -8.46 8.29
C VAL A 138 0.18 -7.81 6.93
N PRO A 139 -0.86 -7.51 6.13
CA PRO A 139 -0.71 -6.81 4.85
C PRO A 139 -0.01 -5.47 5.00
N ILE A 140 0.89 -5.14 4.05
CA ILE A 140 1.64 -3.89 4.01
C ILE A 140 1.45 -3.17 2.67
N THR A 141 1.12 -1.88 2.73
CA THR A 141 0.89 -1.02 1.56
C THR A 141 1.47 0.37 1.79
N THR A 142 1.59 1.16 0.73
CA THR A 142 1.75 2.62 0.84
C THR A 142 0.40 3.28 1.17
N GLU A 143 0.40 4.60 1.42
CA GLU A 143 -0.83 5.38 1.63
C GLU A 143 -1.80 5.32 0.46
N GLU A 144 -1.28 5.17 -0.77
CA GLU A 144 -2.08 5.01 -1.99
C GLU A 144 -2.62 3.59 -2.16
N GLY A 145 -2.31 2.68 -1.22
CA GLY A 145 -2.73 1.28 -1.26
C GLY A 145 -1.90 0.40 -2.20
N LEU A 146 -0.73 0.88 -2.62
CA LEU A 146 0.19 0.16 -3.50
C LEU A 146 1.16 -0.70 -2.67
N SER A 147 1.55 -1.86 -3.20
CA SER A 147 2.47 -2.79 -2.55
C SER A 147 3.28 -3.61 -3.56
N VAL A 148 4.09 -4.51 -3.05
CA VAL A 148 4.68 -5.59 -3.87
C VAL A 148 3.55 -6.40 -4.50
N GLY A 149 3.64 -6.60 -5.82
CA GLY A 149 2.59 -7.21 -6.63
C GLY A 149 1.64 -6.24 -7.32
N SER A 150 1.62 -4.95 -6.96
CA SER A 150 0.89 -3.92 -7.70
C SER A 150 1.41 -3.81 -9.13
N THR A 151 0.53 -3.46 -10.06
CA THR A 151 0.87 -3.33 -11.46
C THR A 151 1.38 -1.92 -11.79
N ARG A 152 2.17 -1.81 -12.86
CA ARG A 152 2.61 -0.53 -13.42
C ARG A 152 1.43 0.40 -13.74
N ALA A 153 0.34 -0.15 -14.26
CA ALA A 153 -0.86 0.61 -14.59
C ALA A 153 -1.46 1.27 -13.34
N GLU A 154 -1.56 0.55 -12.22
CA GLU A 154 -2.04 1.12 -10.95
C GLU A 154 -1.15 2.26 -10.46
N LEU A 155 0.18 2.14 -10.61
CA LEU A 155 1.10 3.21 -10.24
C LEU A 155 0.94 4.45 -11.14
N LEU A 156 0.83 4.25 -12.45
CA LEU A 156 0.63 5.36 -13.40
C LEU A 156 -0.71 6.06 -13.16
N ASP A 157 -1.76 5.32 -12.83
CA ASP A 157 -3.07 5.87 -12.46
C ASP A 157 -2.99 6.67 -11.14
N ALA A 158 -2.09 6.29 -10.22
CA ALA A 158 -1.80 7.04 -9.00
C ALA A 158 -0.90 8.27 -9.24
N GLY A 159 -0.39 8.47 -10.45
CA GLY A 159 0.43 9.63 -10.82
C GLY A 159 1.94 9.41 -10.65
N ALA A 160 2.41 8.17 -10.66
CA ALA A 160 3.84 7.86 -10.64
C ALA A 160 4.55 8.36 -11.90
N TRP A 161 5.83 8.73 -11.75
CA TRP A 161 6.69 9.26 -12.81
C TRP A 161 8.00 8.47 -12.94
N ALA A 162 8.62 8.49 -14.12
CA ALA A 162 9.97 7.95 -14.31
C ALA A 162 11.01 8.84 -13.62
N LEU A 163 12.03 8.25 -13.00
CA LEU A 163 13.08 9.01 -12.30
C LEU A 163 13.95 9.80 -13.27
N ASP A 164 14.18 9.28 -14.47
CA ASP A 164 14.84 9.98 -15.58
C ASP A 164 13.75 10.55 -16.50
N ASP A 165 13.79 11.88 -16.71
CA ASP A 165 12.85 12.58 -17.61
C ASP A 165 12.95 12.10 -19.07
N ALA A 166 14.03 11.39 -19.45
CA ALA A 166 14.20 10.81 -20.77
C ALA A 166 13.58 9.41 -20.92
N GLU A 167 13.18 8.78 -19.83
CA GLU A 167 12.55 7.46 -19.85
C GLU A 167 11.02 7.56 -19.97
N ASP A 168 10.45 6.58 -20.68
CA ASP A 168 9.00 6.40 -20.73
C ASP A 168 8.53 5.69 -19.45
N PRO A 169 7.67 6.31 -18.60
CA PRO A 169 7.16 5.66 -17.41
C PRO A 169 6.49 4.29 -17.66
N ALA A 170 5.98 4.08 -18.90
CA ALA A 170 5.39 2.80 -19.27
C ALA A 170 6.41 1.65 -19.34
N THR A 171 7.70 1.94 -19.39
CA THR A 171 8.78 0.93 -19.54
C THR A 171 9.94 1.12 -18.56
N ALA A 172 9.98 2.23 -17.81
CA ALA A 172 11.03 2.52 -16.85
C ALA A 172 11.15 1.41 -15.79
N GLU A 173 12.38 1.08 -15.39
CA GLU A 173 12.64 0.10 -14.33
C GLU A 173 12.22 0.63 -12.96
N PHE A 174 12.24 1.96 -12.79
CA PHE A 174 11.97 2.65 -11.54
C PHE A 174 10.91 3.73 -11.75
N LEU A 175 9.95 3.81 -10.84
CA LEU A 175 9.00 4.91 -10.77
C LEU A 175 9.02 5.56 -9.39
N GLY A 176 8.90 6.89 -9.36
CA GLY A 176 8.70 7.67 -8.14
C GLY A 176 7.22 8.00 -7.95
N LEU A 177 6.79 8.18 -6.71
CA LEU A 177 5.45 8.63 -6.35
C LEU A 177 5.49 9.52 -5.10
N GLY A 178 4.60 10.51 -5.00
CA GLY A 178 4.38 11.30 -3.80
C GLY A 178 5.52 12.25 -3.45
N GLY A 179 6.21 12.83 -4.45
CA GLY A 179 7.38 13.67 -4.24
C GLY A 179 7.13 14.92 -3.37
N ARG A 180 8.03 15.18 -2.41
CA ARG A 180 8.04 16.33 -1.53
C ARG A 180 9.43 16.99 -1.55
N GLU A 181 9.49 18.32 -1.71
CA GLU A 181 10.76 19.03 -1.63
C GLU A 181 11.45 18.86 -0.28
N ALA A 182 12.77 18.71 -0.31
CA ALA A 182 13.66 18.67 0.85
C ALA A 182 14.44 20.01 0.94
N PRO A 183 13.95 21.01 1.67
CA PRO A 183 14.56 22.33 1.70
C PRO A 183 16.01 22.29 2.20
N GLY A 184 16.88 23.01 1.50
CA GLY A 184 18.32 23.08 1.82
C GLY A 184 19.17 22.00 1.16
N THR A 185 18.57 21.13 0.35
CA THR A 185 19.28 20.15 -0.48
C THR A 185 19.28 20.56 -1.95
N GLU A 186 20.14 19.95 -2.76
CA GLU A 186 20.20 20.11 -4.21
C GLU A 186 19.97 18.76 -4.89
N SER A 187 19.04 18.72 -5.87
CA SER A 187 18.73 17.53 -6.64
C SER A 187 19.94 17.06 -7.46
N LEU A 188 20.26 15.77 -7.37
CA LEU A 188 21.30 15.13 -8.16
C LEU A 188 20.83 14.85 -9.60
N SER A 189 19.53 14.61 -9.78
CA SER A 189 18.94 14.35 -11.10
C SER A 189 18.64 15.64 -11.87
N ARG A 190 18.40 16.78 -11.15
CA ARG A 190 18.04 18.09 -11.70
C ARG A 190 18.89 19.20 -11.09
N PRO A 191 20.16 19.36 -11.50
CA PRO A 191 21.05 20.37 -10.94
C PRO A 191 20.43 21.79 -10.94
N GLY A 192 20.53 22.49 -9.80
CA GLY A 192 19.94 23.80 -9.60
C GLY A 192 18.47 23.78 -9.10
N SER A 193 17.89 22.60 -8.92
CA SER A 193 16.59 22.42 -8.26
C SER A 193 16.77 21.93 -6.82
N THR A 194 15.79 22.20 -5.97
CA THR A 194 15.71 21.59 -4.63
C THR A 194 15.55 20.07 -4.78
N GLY A 195 16.27 19.32 -3.94
CA GLY A 195 16.10 17.87 -3.86
C GLY A 195 14.72 17.47 -3.36
N ILE A 196 14.32 16.26 -3.67
CA ILE A 196 13.03 15.70 -3.25
C ILE A 196 13.20 14.37 -2.50
N VAL A 197 12.25 14.09 -1.62
CA VAL A 197 11.98 12.76 -1.06
C VAL A 197 10.73 12.20 -1.70
N TYR A 198 10.69 10.90 -1.94
CA TYR A 198 9.59 10.24 -2.61
C TYR A 198 9.55 8.75 -2.27
N THR A 199 8.48 8.06 -2.66
CA THR A 199 8.40 6.60 -2.63
C THR A 199 8.91 6.04 -3.95
N LEU A 200 9.90 5.14 -3.89
CA LEU A 200 10.52 4.51 -5.06
C LEU A 200 9.94 3.12 -5.25
N PHE A 201 9.50 2.81 -6.46
CA PHE A 201 9.01 1.50 -6.87
C PHE A 201 9.95 0.87 -7.90
N TRP A 202 10.36 -0.37 -7.63
CA TRP A 202 11.18 -1.19 -8.53
C TRP A 202 10.30 -2.25 -9.17
N PHE A 203 10.49 -2.48 -10.47
CA PHE A 203 9.68 -3.41 -11.23
C PHE A 203 10.45 -4.67 -11.63
N ASP A 204 9.70 -5.77 -11.75
CA ASP A 204 10.04 -6.96 -12.53
C ASP A 204 8.96 -7.09 -13.61
N GLY A 205 9.31 -6.72 -14.84
CA GLY A 205 8.33 -6.52 -15.91
C GLY A 205 7.33 -5.42 -15.56
N ASP A 206 6.05 -5.75 -15.49
CA ASP A 206 4.97 -4.80 -15.16
C ASP A 206 4.47 -4.91 -13.71
N THR A 207 5.22 -5.61 -12.86
CA THR A 207 4.83 -5.84 -11.47
C THR A 207 5.87 -5.27 -10.51
N VAL A 208 5.41 -4.60 -9.46
CA VAL A 208 6.27 -4.09 -8.38
C VAL A 208 6.89 -5.26 -7.63
N LYS A 209 8.23 -5.28 -7.56
CA LYS A 209 9.00 -6.26 -6.78
C LYS A 209 9.51 -5.72 -5.46
N GLN A 210 9.63 -4.38 -5.35
CA GLN A 210 10.10 -3.71 -4.14
C GLN A 210 9.60 -2.26 -4.10
N VAL A 211 9.32 -1.78 -2.90
CA VAL A 211 9.00 -0.37 -2.62
C VAL A 211 10.00 0.12 -1.59
N GLN A 212 10.65 1.26 -1.83
CA GLN A 212 11.56 1.90 -0.88
C GLN A 212 11.00 3.25 -0.46
N VAL A 213 11.02 3.55 0.85
CA VAL A 213 10.46 4.77 1.42
C VAL A 213 11.15 5.15 2.74
N PRO A 214 11.51 6.42 2.95
CA PRO A 214 11.68 7.40 1.89
C PRO A 214 12.87 7.05 0.99
N ALA A 215 12.77 7.37 -0.30
CA ALA A 215 13.90 7.51 -1.20
C ALA A 215 14.15 9.00 -1.44
N ASN A 216 15.34 9.36 -1.91
CA ASN A 216 15.67 10.75 -2.21
C ASN A 216 16.48 10.89 -3.50
N ASP A 217 16.55 12.11 -4.05
CA ASP A 217 17.36 12.46 -5.22
C ASP A 217 18.47 13.48 -4.90
N TYR A 218 18.89 13.57 -3.65
CA TYR A 218 19.96 14.45 -3.20
C TYR A 218 21.02 13.69 -2.41
N SER A 219 22.20 14.31 -2.21
CA SER A 219 23.23 13.76 -1.33
C SER A 219 22.92 14.13 0.12
N ASP A 220 22.83 13.12 0.96
CA ASP A 220 22.73 13.19 2.42
C ASP A 220 24.00 12.70 3.14
N LEU A 221 25.11 12.61 2.36
CA LEU A 221 26.43 12.13 2.75
C LEU A 221 27.31 13.22 3.32
#